data_d50845582067ab64c7a422bf5117a4e9
#
_entry.id   d50845582067ab64c7a422bf5117a4e9
#
_cell.length_a   1.000
_cell.length_b   1.000
_cell.length_c   1.000
_cell.angle_alpha   90.00
_cell.angle_beta   90.00
_cell.angle_gamma   90.00
#
_symmetry.space_group_name_H-M   'P 1'
#
loop_
_entity.id
_entity.type
_entity.pdbx_description
1 polymer ?
#
loop_
_entity_poly.entity_id
_entity_poly.type
_entity_poly.pdbx_seq_one_letter_code
_entity_poly.pdbx_strand_id
1 'polypeptide(L)'
;MNADAFISRVAPVAVHLRFEGSPIFPSVRIAQSAHETGWKIHSWNNLVGLKVGSGKPNPYWDGSSVRTGTWEVIGGQRVDTAADWRAYRSIEDCFRDQDLLFQSARYARIRTARTPEEQADMLQACGYATDPQYANKIKRIISSHGLKQYDEEATAAMHMLEDLKRRMDQLAAENEELKRRVGRLESRSAMAVPAWAKPAVDAAVAAGVVDTPDEGGLDFYRLVTVMHRMGLFAPPA
;
A
#
# COMPACT_ATOMS: atom_id res chain seq x y z
N MET A 1 -31.80 -4.67 -7.78
CA MET A 1 -30.86 -3.53 -7.87
C MET A 1 -30.55 -3.36 -9.34
N ASN A 2 -30.38 -2.14 -9.86
CA ASN A 2 -29.89 -1.96 -11.23
C ASN A 2 -28.35 -2.12 -11.29
N ALA A 3 -27.80 -2.21 -12.50
CA ALA A 3 -26.36 -2.45 -12.68
C ALA A 3 -25.51 -1.33 -12.04
N ASP A 4 -25.89 -0.05 -12.22
CA ASP A 4 -25.12 1.08 -11.70
C ASP A 4 -25.06 1.09 -10.16
N ALA A 5 -26.20 0.80 -9.51
CA ALA A 5 -26.24 0.69 -8.05
C ALA A 5 -25.46 -0.52 -7.52
N PHE A 6 -25.33 -1.59 -8.29
CA PHE A 6 -24.49 -2.72 -7.96
C PHE A 6 -23.01 -2.33 -8.09
N ILE A 7 -22.63 -1.76 -9.22
CA ILE A 7 -21.26 -1.34 -9.51
C ILE A 7 -20.78 -0.33 -8.46
N SER A 8 -21.58 0.69 -8.13
CA SER A 8 -21.22 1.72 -7.15
C SER A 8 -20.93 1.17 -5.75
N ARG A 9 -21.45 0.00 -5.40
CA ARG A 9 -21.18 -0.67 -4.12
C ARG A 9 -19.99 -1.65 -4.19
N VAL A 10 -19.76 -2.27 -5.33
CA VAL A 10 -18.76 -3.34 -5.49
C VAL A 10 -17.42 -2.78 -5.96
N ALA A 11 -17.43 -1.77 -6.84
CA ALA A 11 -16.22 -1.23 -7.45
C ALA A 11 -15.23 -0.64 -6.44
N PRO A 12 -15.64 0.16 -5.44
CA PRO A 12 -14.68 0.69 -4.47
C PRO A 12 -13.91 -0.41 -3.71
N VAL A 13 -14.60 -1.53 -3.38
CA VAL A 13 -13.97 -2.67 -2.71
C VAL A 13 -13.00 -3.39 -3.64
N ALA A 14 -13.39 -3.58 -4.91
CA ALA A 14 -12.53 -4.23 -5.90
C ALA A 14 -11.26 -3.41 -6.20
N VAL A 15 -11.39 -2.08 -6.34
CA VAL A 15 -10.27 -1.15 -6.54
C VAL A 15 -9.36 -1.15 -5.32
N HIS A 16 -9.91 -1.04 -4.11
CA HIS A 16 -9.15 -1.06 -2.87
C HIS A 16 -8.30 -2.33 -2.73
N LEU A 17 -8.91 -3.50 -2.94
CA LEU A 17 -8.18 -4.77 -2.86
C LEU A 17 -7.09 -4.88 -3.93
N ARG A 18 -7.33 -4.39 -5.14
CA ARG A 18 -6.30 -4.35 -6.18
C ARG A 18 -5.11 -3.50 -5.77
N PHE A 19 -5.38 -2.35 -5.17
CA PHE A 19 -4.37 -1.45 -4.61
C PHE A 19 -3.56 -2.13 -3.48
N GLU A 20 -4.19 -2.98 -2.67
CA GLU A 20 -3.51 -3.77 -1.63
C GLU A 20 -2.78 -5.02 -2.16
N GLY A 21 -2.78 -5.25 -3.46
CA GLY A 21 -2.03 -6.34 -4.09
C GLY A 21 -2.84 -7.57 -4.47
N SER A 22 -4.18 -7.50 -4.45
CA SER A 22 -5.00 -8.57 -5.04
C SER A 22 -4.60 -8.82 -6.49
N PRO A 23 -4.45 -10.07 -6.93
CA PRO A 23 -4.07 -10.37 -8.30
C PRO A 23 -5.21 -10.17 -9.31
N ILE A 24 -6.44 -9.93 -8.83
CA ILE A 24 -7.63 -9.86 -9.68
C ILE A 24 -7.87 -8.42 -10.15
N PHE A 25 -8.07 -8.25 -11.45
CA PHE A 25 -8.48 -6.96 -12.00
C PHE A 25 -9.84 -6.53 -11.44
N PRO A 26 -10.00 -5.28 -11.00
CA PRO A 26 -11.29 -4.75 -10.53
C PRO A 26 -12.43 -5.01 -11.51
N SER A 27 -12.23 -4.78 -12.81
CA SER A 27 -13.24 -5.04 -13.85
C SER A 27 -13.68 -6.50 -13.89
N VAL A 28 -12.74 -7.45 -13.76
CA VAL A 28 -13.03 -8.89 -13.73
C VAL A 28 -13.82 -9.24 -12.48
N ARG A 29 -13.42 -8.75 -11.32
CA ARG A 29 -14.10 -9.01 -10.04
C ARG A 29 -15.54 -8.49 -10.05
N ILE A 30 -15.75 -7.26 -10.52
CA ILE A 30 -17.10 -6.67 -10.66
C ILE A 30 -17.95 -7.49 -11.62
N ALA A 31 -17.40 -7.82 -12.80
CA ALA A 31 -18.13 -8.56 -13.83
C ALA A 31 -18.47 -9.99 -13.38
N GLN A 32 -17.54 -10.65 -12.71
CA GLN A 32 -17.75 -11.97 -12.12
C GLN A 32 -18.85 -11.92 -11.06
N SER A 33 -18.77 -11.00 -10.12
CA SER A 33 -19.79 -10.82 -9.09
C SER A 33 -21.16 -10.54 -9.66
N ALA A 34 -21.25 -9.67 -10.68
CA ALA A 34 -22.49 -9.39 -11.38
C ALA A 34 -23.08 -10.64 -12.07
N HIS A 35 -22.21 -11.44 -12.70
CA HIS A 35 -22.61 -12.68 -13.36
C HIS A 35 -23.13 -13.73 -12.38
N GLU A 36 -22.39 -13.96 -11.28
CA GLU A 36 -22.73 -14.98 -10.26
C GLU A 36 -24.02 -14.65 -9.50
N THR A 37 -24.30 -13.36 -9.30
CA THR A 37 -25.44 -12.91 -8.46
C THR A 37 -26.63 -12.37 -9.25
N GLY A 38 -26.50 -12.21 -10.56
CA GLY A 38 -27.52 -11.54 -11.36
C GLY A 38 -27.75 -10.10 -10.92
N TRP A 39 -26.67 -9.35 -10.62
CA TRP A 39 -26.69 -7.96 -10.15
C TRP A 39 -27.38 -7.74 -8.80
N LYS A 40 -27.30 -8.75 -7.90
CA LYS A 40 -27.90 -8.68 -6.57
C LYS A 40 -26.83 -8.83 -5.51
N ILE A 41 -26.92 -8.03 -4.45
CA ILE A 41 -26.12 -8.22 -3.24
C ILE A 41 -27.02 -8.85 -2.20
N HIS A 42 -26.77 -10.13 -1.92
CA HIS A 42 -27.50 -10.86 -0.89
C HIS A 42 -27.03 -10.45 0.50
N SER A 43 -27.89 -10.64 1.50
CA SER A 43 -27.57 -10.31 2.91
C SER A 43 -26.37 -11.09 3.48
N TRP A 44 -26.00 -12.20 2.86
CA TRP A 44 -24.82 -13.01 3.26
C TRP A 44 -23.55 -12.67 2.47
N ASN A 45 -23.54 -11.60 1.67
CA ASN A 45 -22.38 -11.02 0.98
C ASN A 45 -21.52 -12.00 0.13
N ASN A 46 -22.04 -13.14 -0.29
CA ASN A 46 -21.30 -14.04 -1.18
C ASN A 46 -21.56 -13.66 -2.64
N LEU A 47 -20.64 -12.88 -3.18
CA LEU A 47 -20.77 -12.35 -4.55
C LEU A 47 -20.07 -13.22 -5.60
N VAL A 48 -19.33 -14.24 -5.17
CA VAL A 48 -18.49 -15.06 -6.06
C VAL A 48 -18.87 -16.53 -6.05
N GLY A 49 -19.97 -16.88 -5.42
CA GLY A 49 -20.52 -18.26 -5.45
C GLY A 49 -19.66 -19.30 -4.73
N LEU A 50 -18.92 -18.93 -3.67
CA LEU A 50 -18.14 -19.89 -2.91
C LEU A 50 -19.06 -20.77 -2.05
N LYS A 51 -18.99 -22.09 -2.28
CA LYS A 51 -19.64 -23.12 -1.44
C LYS A 51 -18.78 -23.40 -0.21
N VAL A 52 -19.43 -23.86 0.86
CA VAL A 52 -18.73 -24.36 2.07
C VAL A 52 -17.78 -25.50 1.71
N GLY A 53 -18.29 -26.49 0.96
CA GLY A 53 -17.51 -27.67 0.57
C GLY A 53 -16.84 -28.34 1.78
N SER A 54 -15.60 -28.73 1.63
CA SER A 54 -14.74 -29.23 2.71
C SER A 54 -13.89 -28.11 3.35
N GLY A 55 -14.22 -26.84 3.07
CA GLY A 55 -13.46 -25.69 3.56
C GLY A 55 -13.49 -25.55 5.09
N LYS A 56 -12.37 -25.09 5.63
CA LYS A 56 -12.25 -24.71 7.04
C LYS A 56 -12.36 -23.20 7.17
N PRO A 57 -12.83 -22.68 8.31
CA PRO A 57 -12.76 -21.25 8.60
C PRO A 57 -11.36 -20.69 8.37
N ASN A 58 -11.31 -19.43 7.96
CA ASN A 58 -10.08 -18.70 7.68
C ASN A 58 -10.26 -17.23 8.15
N PRO A 59 -9.27 -16.36 8.04
CA PRO A 59 -9.39 -14.97 8.54
C PRO A 59 -10.57 -14.17 7.98
N TYR A 60 -11.09 -14.55 6.81
CA TYR A 60 -12.14 -13.83 6.11
C TYR A 60 -13.50 -14.54 6.13
N TRP A 61 -13.52 -15.83 6.48
CA TRP A 61 -14.73 -16.63 6.60
C TRP A 61 -14.71 -17.43 7.91
N ASP A 62 -15.68 -17.18 8.78
CA ASP A 62 -15.79 -17.74 10.12
C ASP A 62 -16.48 -19.11 10.19
N GLY A 63 -16.89 -19.67 9.03
CA GLY A 63 -17.64 -20.91 8.93
C GLY A 63 -19.15 -20.71 8.74
N SER A 64 -19.64 -19.48 8.83
CA SER A 64 -21.06 -19.17 8.62
C SER A 64 -21.52 -19.54 7.21
N SER A 65 -22.74 -20.06 7.09
CA SER A 65 -23.28 -20.48 5.81
C SER A 65 -24.78 -20.21 5.67
N VAL A 66 -25.23 -20.16 4.42
CA VAL A 66 -26.65 -20.07 4.06
C VAL A 66 -26.96 -21.23 3.09
N ARG A 67 -27.98 -22.02 3.42
CA ARG A 67 -28.47 -23.09 2.56
C ARG A 67 -29.55 -22.57 1.62
N THR A 68 -29.33 -22.69 0.31
CA THR A 68 -30.34 -22.28 -0.68
C THR A 68 -30.50 -23.36 -1.75
N GLY A 69 -31.67 -23.37 -2.38
CA GLY A 69 -31.89 -24.15 -3.60
C GLY A 69 -30.99 -23.66 -4.72
N THR A 70 -30.45 -24.60 -5.47
CA THR A 70 -29.66 -24.35 -6.68
C THR A 70 -29.96 -25.51 -7.67
N TRP A 71 -29.33 -25.47 -8.83
CA TRP A 71 -29.38 -26.57 -9.77
C TRP A 71 -28.00 -26.90 -10.31
N GLU A 72 -27.78 -28.11 -10.67
CA GLU A 72 -26.55 -28.62 -11.27
C GLU A 72 -26.86 -29.43 -12.52
N VAL A 73 -25.91 -29.53 -13.43
CA VAL A 73 -26.02 -30.42 -14.58
C VAL A 73 -25.31 -31.75 -14.24
N ILE A 74 -26.07 -32.81 -14.07
CA ILE A 74 -25.53 -34.15 -13.79
C ILE A 74 -25.92 -35.04 -14.95
N GLY A 75 -24.95 -35.64 -15.63
CA GLY A 75 -25.21 -36.51 -16.80
C GLY A 75 -25.91 -35.79 -17.96
N GLY A 76 -25.70 -34.46 -18.10
CA GLY A 76 -26.35 -33.66 -19.14
C GLY A 76 -27.78 -33.20 -18.81
N GLN A 77 -28.29 -33.53 -17.63
CA GLN A 77 -29.62 -33.12 -17.16
C GLN A 77 -29.54 -32.15 -16.02
N ARG A 78 -30.47 -31.19 -16.01
CA ARG A 78 -30.64 -30.24 -14.88
C ARG A 78 -31.26 -31.00 -13.70
N VAL A 79 -30.57 -30.95 -12.57
CA VAL A 79 -31.02 -31.52 -11.30
C VAL A 79 -31.12 -30.38 -10.28
N ASP A 80 -32.30 -30.16 -9.73
CA ASP A 80 -32.48 -29.20 -8.65
C ASP A 80 -31.89 -29.80 -7.36
N THR A 81 -31.06 -29.06 -6.68
CA THR A 81 -30.33 -29.47 -5.47
C THR A 81 -30.29 -28.30 -4.47
N ALA A 82 -29.66 -28.51 -3.34
CA ALA A 82 -29.38 -27.45 -2.38
C ALA A 82 -27.87 -27.42 -2.11
N ALA A 83 -27.35 -26.25 -1.94
CA ALA A 83 -25.96 -26.05 -1.57
C ALA A 83 -25.84 -25.12 -0.35
N ASP A 84 -24.79 -25.36 0.45
CA ASP A 84 -24.40 -24.48 1.54
C ASP A 84 -23.35 -23.51 1.00
N TRP A 85 -23.74 -22.24 0.96
CA TRP A 85 -22.91 -21.14 0.48
C TRP A 85 -22.26 -20.45 1.66
N ARG A 86 -21.00 -20.07 1.54
CA ARG A 86 -20.32 -19.27 2.56
C ARG A 86 -21.07 -17.96 2.77
N ALA A 87 -21.19 -17.54 4.02
CA ALA A 87 -21.73 -16.23 4.37
C ALA A 87 -20.62 -15.37 4.95
N TYR A 88 -20.56 -14.11 4.54
CA TYR A 88 -19.50 -13.20 4.91
C TYR A 88 -20.06 -11.96 5.63
N ARG A 89 -19.26 -11.38 6.52
CA ARG A 89 -19.60 -10.15 7.22
C ARG A 89 -19.64 -8.95 6.27
N SER A 90 -18.82 -8.99 5.21
CA SER A 90 -18.71 -7.92 4.22
C SER A 90 -18.43 -8.46 2.81
N ILE A 91 -18.59 -7.59 1.80
CA ILE A 91 -18.16 -7.87 0.42
C ILE A 91 -16.63 -8.03 0.36
N GLU A 92 -15.93 -7.27 1.17
CA GLU A 92 -14.47 -7.33 1.26
C GLU A 92 -14.00 -8.70 1.76
N ASP A 93 -14.57 -9.23 2.84
CA ASP A 93 -14.26 -10.56 3.34
C ASP A 93 -14.50 -11.65 2.27
N CYS A 94 -15.59 -11.53 1.50
CA CYS A 94 -15.86 -12.43 0.39
C CYS A 94 -14.76 -12.41 -0.68
N PHE A 95 -14.30 -11.23 -1.04
CA PHE A 95 -13.26 -11.07 -2.06
C PHE A 95 -11.88 -11.50 -1.56
N ARG A 96 -11.56 -11.26 -0.30
CA ARG A 96 -10.32 -11.73 0.32
C ARG A 96 -10.28 -13.26 0.43
N ASP A 97 -11.40 -13.89 0.73
CA ASP A 97 -11.51 -15.35 0.72
C ASP A 97 -11.37 -15.93 -0.70
N GLN A 98 -11.90 -15.22 -1.71
CA GLN A 98 -11.66 -15.57 -3.11
C GLN A 98 -10.17 -15.43 -3.49
N ASP A 99 -9.50 -14.40 -3.00
CA ASP A 99 -8.05 -14.24 -3.23
C ASP A 99 -7.26 -15.39 -2.60
N LEU A 100 -7.64 -15.90 -1.42
CA LEU A 100 -7.05 -17.10 -0.84
C LEU A 100 -7.26 -18.34 -1.74
N LEU A 101 -8.45 -18.53 -2.30
CA LEU A 101 -8.70 -19.60 -3.27
C LEU A 101 -7.75 -19.48 -4.46
N PHE A 102 -7.53 -18.29 -4.97
CA PHE A 102 -6.68 -18.04 -6.12
C PHE A 102 -5.18 -18.17 -5.82
N GLN A 103 -4.76 -18.32 -4.56
CA GLN A 103 -3.38 -18.69 -4.23
C GLN A 103 -3.06 -20.16 -4.52
N SER A 104 -4.07 -21.01 -4.66
CA SER A 104 -3.85 -22.42 -4.96
C SER A 104 -3.17 -22.63 -6.34
N ALA A 105 -2.44 -23.74 -6.48
CA ALA A 105 -1.71 -24.07 -7.71
C ALA A 105 -2.62 -24.13 -8.95
N ARG A 106 -3.87 -24.60 -8.77
CA ARG A 106 -4.88 -24.66 -9.84
C ARG A 106 -5.07 -23.30 -10.53
N TYR A 107 -5.02 -22.21 -9.76
CA TYR A 107 -5.30 -20.86 -10.23
C TYR A 107 -4.03 -20.03 -10.47
N ALA A 108 -2.84 -20.65 -10.49
CA ALA A 108 -1.58 -19.91 -10.66
C ALA A 108 -1.57 -19.00 -11.91
N ARG A 109 -2.16 -19.47 -13.02
CA ARG A 109 -2.22 -18.71 -14.28
C ARG A 109 -3.05 -17.41 -14.17
N ILE A 110 -4.08 -17.38 -13.34
CA ILE A 110 -4.93 -16.20 -13.16
C ILE A 110 -4.11 -15.03 -12.62
N ARG A 111 -3.13 -15.31 -11.73
CA ARG A 111 -2.28 -14.29 -11.12
C ARG A 111 -1.23 -13.70 -12.06
N THR A 112 -1.02 -14.30 -13.22
CA THR A 112 -0.04 -13.84 -14.22
C THR A 112 -0.67 -13.13 -15.40
N ALA A 113 -2.00 -13.00 -15.42
CA ALA A 113 -2.72 -12.30 -16.47
C ALA A 113 -2.29 -10.83 -16.55
N ARG A 114 -2.12 -10.33 -17.76
CA ARG A 114 -1.68 -8.95 -18.04
C ARG A 114 -2.84 -8.03 -18.41
N THR A 115 -3.97 -8.62 -18.78
CA THR A 115 -5.19 -7.89 -19.13
C THR A 115 -6.40 -8.52 -18.47
N PRO A 116 -7.48 -7.78 -18.24
CA PRO A 116 -8.71 -8.35 -17.70
C PRO A 116 -9.34 -9.41 -18.63
N GLU A 117 -9.18 -9.26 -19.93
CA GLU A 117 -9.67 -10.24 -20.91
C GLU A 117 -8.90 -11.57 -20.78
N GLU A 118 -7.58 -11.51 -20.71
CA GLU A 118 -6.73 -12.68 -20.48
C GLU A 118 -7.08 -13.34 -19.14
N GLN A 119 -7.32 -12.54 -18.10
CA GLN A 119 -7.70 -13.09 -16.80
C GLN A 119 -9.05 -13.81 -16.85
N ALA A 120 -10.03 -13.29 -17.58
CA ALA A 120 -11.31 -13.95 -17.79
C ALA A 120 -11.14 -15.30 -18.52
N ASP A 121 -10.26 -15.37 -19.54
CA ASP A 121 -9.92 -16.62 -20.22
C ASP A 121 -9.25 -17.62 -19.28
N MET A 122 -8.35 -17.16 -18.43
CA MET A 122 -7.67 -18.02 -17.46
C MET A 122 -8.60 -18.54 -16.37
N LEU A 123 -9.59 -17.75 -15.91
CA LEU A 123 -10.64 -18.23 -15.00
C LEU A 123 -11.37 -19.43 -15.58
N GLN A 124 -11.79 -19.34 -16.84
CA GLN A 124 -12.43 -20.46 -17.54
C GLN A 124 -11.48 -21.65 -17.72
N ALA A 125 -10.27 -21.41 -18.18
CA ALA A 125 -9.26 -22.45 -18.43
C ALA A 125 -8.84 -23.18 -17.13
N CYS A 126 -8.85 -22.50 -15.99
CA CYS A 126 -8.60 -23.11 -14.68
C CYS A 126 -9.81 -23.84 -14.10
N GLY A 127 -10.93 -23.84 -14.82
CA GLY A 127 -12.15 -24.52 -14.41
C GLY A 127 -12.85 -23.86 -13.22
N TYR A 128 -12.85 -22.53 -13.16
CA TYR A 128 -13.63 -21.79 -12.16
C TYR A 128 -15.13 -22.04 -12.36
N ALA A 129 -15.57 -22.05 -13.62
CA ALA A 129 -16.92 -22.41 -14.01
C ALA A 129 -16.90 -23.51 -15.07
N THR A 130 -17.97 -24.32 -15.13
CA THR A 130 -18.16 -25.39 -16.13
C THR A 130 -18.76 -24.86 -17.44
N ASP A 131 -19.26 -23.64 -17.44
CA ASP A 131 -19.87 -22.99 -18.62
C ASP A 131 -18.78 -22.64 -19.65
N PRO A 132 -18.84 -23.23 -20.89
CA PRO A 132 -17.85 -22.95 -21.93
C PRO A 132 -17.90 -21.51 -22.46
N GLN A 133 -18.94 -20.74 -22.13
CA GLN A 133 -19.07 -19.33 -22.50
C GLN A 133 -18.74 -18.37 -21.34
N TYR A 134 -18.23 -18.89 -20.23
CA TYR A 134 -17.98 -18.10 -19.02
C TYR A 134 -17.10 -16.87 -19.29
N ALA A 135 -15.93 -17.07 -19.88
CA ALA A 135 -15.02 -15.97 -20.22
C ALA A 135 -15.67 -14.91 -21.11
N ASN A 136 -16.40 -15.35 -22.13
CA ASN A 136 -17.11 -14.44 -23.03
C ASN A 136 -18.20 -13.64 -22.33
N LYS A 137 -18.90 -14.23 -21.36
CA LYS A 137 -19.90 -13.53 -20.55
C LYS A 137 -19.24 -12.47 -19.67
N ILE A 138 -18.14 -12.79 -19.00
CA ILE A 138 -17.38 -11.85 -18.19
C ILE A 138 -16.86 -10.67 -19.04
N LYS A 139 -16.21 -10.95 -20.19
CA LYS A 139 -15.71 -9.94 -21.10
C LYS A 139 -16.83 -9.02 -21.61
N ARG A 140 -18.00 -9.58 -21.91
CA ARG A 140 -19.18 -8.80 -22.35
C ARG A 140 -19.65 -7.85 -21.25
N ILE A 141 -19.71 -8.28 -19.99
CA ILE A 141 -20.08 -7.42 -18.87
C ILE A 141 -19.05 -6.29 -18.71
N ILE A 142 -17.76 -6.62 -18.77
CA ILE A 142 -16.67 -5.63 -18.68
C ILE A 142 -16.86 -4.54 -19.74
N SER A 143 -17.08 -4.93 -21.02
CA SER A 143 -17.19 -3.97 -22.11
C SER A 143 -18.50 -3.19 -22.07
N SER A 144 -19.64 -3.86 -21.78
CA SER A 144 -20.95 -3.21 -21.81
C SER A 144 -21.15 -2.17 -20.70
N HIS A 145 -20.41 -2.28 -19.61
CA HIS A 145 -20.49 -1.38 -18.46
C HIS A 145 -19.23 -0.53 -18.27
N GLY A 146 -18.29 -0.55 -19.22
CA GLY A 146 -17.08 0.28 -19.18
C GLY A 146 -16.19 -0.01 -17.94
N LEU A 147 -16.18 -1.25 -17.43
CA LEU A 147 -15.57 -1.53 -16.14
C LEU A 147 -14.06 -1.38 -16.09
N LYS A 148 -13.37 -1.27 -17.24
CA LYS A 148 -11.91 -1.04 -17.28
C LYS A 148 -11.47 0.28 -16.63
N GLN A 149 -12.35 1.26 -16.53
CA GLN A 149 -12.05 2.48 -15.79
C GLN A 149 -11.60 2.21 -14.34
N TYR A 150 -12.11 1.15 -13.71
CA TYR A 150 -11.71 0.76 -12.35
C TYR A 150 -10.33 0.08 -12.30
N ASP A 151 -9.89 -0.55 -13.39
CA ASP A 151 -8.53 -1.06 -13.52
C ASP A 151 -7.54 0.10 -13.68
N GLU A 152 -7.91 1.11 -14.45
CA GLU A 152 -7.14 2.34 -14.65
C GLU A 152 -7.03 3.14 -13.33
N GLU A 153 -8.14 3.28 -12.60
CA GLU A 153 -8.17 3.92 -11.28
C GLU A 153 -7.22 3.23 -10.30
N ALA A 154 -7.28 1.91 -10.18
CA ALA A 154 -6.39 1.15 -9.32
C ALA A 154 -4.92 1.31 -9.72
N THR A 155 -4.63 1.29 -11.02
CA THR A 155 -3.27 1.46 -11.55
C THR A 155 -2.72 2.86 -11.26
N ALA A 156 -3.53 3.90 -11.48
CA ALA A 156 -3.15 5.28 -11.19
C ALA A 156 -2.85 5.48 -9.70
N ALA A 157 -3.68 4.91 -8.81
CA ALA A 157 -3.46 4.96 -7.36
C ALA A 157 -2.14 4.26 -6.95
N MET A 158 -1.82 3.12 -7.57
CA MET A 158 -0.56 2.40 -7.33
C MET A 158 0.66 3.24 -7.76
N HIS A 159 0.62 3.84 -8.94
CA HIS A 159 1.70 4.71 -9.42
C HIS A 159 1.89 5.94 -8.52
N MET A 160 0.78 6.55 -8.06
CA MET A 160 0.84 7.67 -7.12
C MET A 160 1.50 7.28 -5.79
N LEU A 161 1.20 6.09 -5.27
CA LEU A 161 1.83 5.59 -4.05
C LEU A 161 3.33 5.37 -4.23
N GLU A 162 3.75 4.79 -5.36
CA GLU A 162 5.17 4.60 -5.69
C GLU A 162 5.91 5.94 -5.80
N ASP A 163 5.30 6.94 -6.43
CA ASP A 163 5.87 8.29 -6.52
C ASP A 163 6.01 8.94 -5.14
N LEU A 164 4.97 8.82 -4.30
CA LEU A 164 5.01 9.33 -2.93
C LEU A 164 6.10 8.66 -2.08
N LYS A 165 6.25 7.34 -2.18
CA LYS A 165 7.33 6.61 -1.49
C LYS A 165 8.70 7.12 -1.92
N ARG A 166 8.93 7.26 -3.22
CA ARG A 166 10.19 7.80 -3.76
C ARG A 166 10.49 9.21 -3.24
N ARG A 167 9.47 10.10 -3.19
CA ARG A 167 9.63 11.45 -2.65
C ARG A 167 9.92 11.44 -1.15
N MET A 168 9.29 10.56 -0.40
CA MET A 168 9.56 10.38 1.03
C MET A 168 11.01 9.95 1.27
N ASP A 169 11.51 8.98 0.51
CA ASP A 169 12.89 8.51 0.62
C ASP A 169 13.89 9.62 0.29
N GLN A 170 13.61 10.43 -0.76
CA GLN A 170 14.42 11.58 -1.12
C GLN A 170 14.44 12.63 0.01
N LEU A 171 13.28 13.00 0.56
CA LEU A 171 13.19 13.96 1.66
C LEU A 171 13.89 13.44 2.93
N ALA A 172 13.83 12.15 3.20
CA ALA A 172 14.56 11.55 4.31
C ALA A 172 16.08 11.70 4.13
N ALA A 173 16.60 11.44 2.93
CA ALA A 173 18.01 11.61 2.61
C ALA A 173 18.47 13.09 2.72
N GLU A 174 17.67 14.02 2.20
CA GLU A 174 17.93 15.46 2.31
C GLU A 174 17.93 15.96 3.78
N ASN A 175 17.00 15.47 4.60
CA ASN A 175 16.96 15.76 6.02
C ASN A 175 18.22 15.29 6.75
N GLU A 176 18.70 14.08 6.46
CA GLU A 176 19.93 13.56 7.07
C GLU A 176 21.17 14.37 6.63
N GLU A 177 21.21 14.85 5.40
CA GLU A 177 22.28 15.74 4.94
C GLU A 177 22.21 17.11 5.63
N LEU A 178 21.00 17.67 5.75
CA LEU A 178 20.80 18.94 6.46
C LEU A 178 21.20 18.83 7.94
N LYS A 179 20.82 17.76 8.63
CA LYS A 179 21.23 17.50 10.02
C LYS A 179 22.76 17.45 10.15
N ARG A 180 23.44 16.77 9.23
CA ARG A 180 24.93 16.73 9.24
C ARG A 180 25.53 18.12 9.01
N ARG A 181 24.93 18.94 8.13
CA ARG A 181 25.38 20.33 7.88
C ARG A 181 25.15 21.20 9.10
N VAL A 182 23.99 21.13 9.73
CA VAL A 182 23.67 21.85 10.97
C VAL A 182 24.64 21.47 12.06
N GLY A 183 24.82 20.18 12.34
CA GLY A 183 25.79 19.73 13.36
C GLY A 183 27.22 20.24 13.11
N ARG A 184 27.67 20.28 11.84
CA ARG A 184 28.98 20.91 11.51
C ARG A 184 29.02 22.40 11.79
N LEU A 185 27.94 23.12 11.55
CA LEU A 185 27.87 24.57 11.83
C LEU A 185 27.82 24.81 13.33
N GLU A 186 26.99 24.07 14.06
CA GLU A 186 26.87 24.17 15.51
C GLU A 186 28.20 23.86 16.20
N SER A 187 28.92 22.82 15.78
CA SER A 187 30.23 22.45 16.33
C SER A 187 31.32 23.53 16.06
N ARG A 188 31.09 24.43 15.12
CA ARG A 188 31.97 25.57 14.83
C ARG A 188 31.56 26.84 15.53
N SER A 189 30.28 26.99 15.86
CA SER A 189 29.71 28.19 16.48
C SER A 189 29.78 28.16 18.02
N ALA A 190 29.77 26.94 18.61
CA ALA A 190 29.90 26.77 20.05
C ALA A 190 30.78 25.52 20.31
N MET A 191 32.00 25.74 20.77
CA MET A 191 32.97 24.69 21.02
C MET A 191 33.76 24.95 22.32
N ALA A 192 34.24 23.90 22.94
CA ALA A 192 35.19 24.03 24.05
C ALA A 192 36.47 24.75 23.59
N VAL A 193 37.13 25.43 24.48
CA VAL A 193 38.39 26.14 24.17
C VAL A 193 39.40 25.19 23.54
N PRO A 194 39.78 25.35 22.27
CA PRO A 194 40.73 24.48 21.60
C PRO A 194 42.12 24.59 22.26
N ALA A 195 42.86 23.50 22.32
CA ALA A 195 44.18 23.46 22.94
C ALA A 195 45.14 24.51 22.38
N TRP A 196 45.05 24.78 21.06
CA TRP A 196 45.86 25.82 20.40
C TRP A 196 45.49 27.26 20.77
N ALA A 197 44.26 27.51 21.21
CA ALA A 197 43.79 28.84 21.61
C ALA A 197 43.93 29.08 23.13
N LYS A 198 44.08 28.02 23.92
CA LYS A 198 44.05 28.09 25.37
C LYS A 198 44.99 29.14 25.97
N PRO A 199 46.26 29.30 25.55
CA PRO A 199 47.11 30.35 26.09
C PRO A 199 46.61 31.77 25.83
N ALA A 200 46.01 31.96 24.67
CA ALA A 200 45.46 33.27 24.27
C ALA A 200 44.17 33.61 25.03
N VAL A 201 43.31 32.62 25.22
CA VAL A 201 42.06 32.74 25.99
C VAL A 201 42.36 33.00 27.46
N ASP A 202 43.29 32.22 28.08
CA ASP A 202 43.72 32.42 29.46
C ASP A 202 44.27 33.87 29.68
N ALA A 203 45.08 34.38 28.74
CA ALA A 203 45.58 35.77 28.77
C ALA A 203 44.45 36.81 28.62
N ALA A 204 43.50 36.56 27.76
CA ALA A 204 42.35 37.49 27.55
C ALA A 204 41.41 37.52 28.77
N VAL A 205 41.20 36.39 29.45
CA VAL A 205 40.49 36.31 30.74
C VAL A 205 41.25 37.03 31.84
N ALA A 206 42.56 36.81 31.97
CA ALA A 206 43.41 37.48 32.97
C ALA A 206 43.44 38.98 32.76
N ALA A 207 43.35 39.48 31.53
CA ALA A 207 43.25 40.87 31.17
C ALA A 207 41.84 41.49 31.32
N GLY A 208 40.84 40.68 31.72
CA GLY A 208 39.45 41.11 31.87
C GLY A 208 38.75 41.46 30.55
N VAL A 209 39.25 40.96 29.42
CA VAL A 209 38.70 41.23 28.07
C VAL A 209 37.67 40.18 27.68
N VAL A 210 37.74 38.97 28.25
CA VAL A 210 36.80 37.89 28.02
C VAL A 210 36.28 37.34 29.36
N ASP A 211 34.96 37.38 29.55
CA ASP A 211 34.32 36.92 30.81
C ASP A 211 33.90 35.44 30.75
N THR A 212 33.47 34.99 29.58
CA THR A 212 32.97 33.63 29.34
C THR A 212 33.78 32.97 28.22
N PRO A 213 34.89 32.29 28.57
CA PRO A 213 35.81 31.74 27.58
C PRO A 213 35.30 30.47 26.88
N ASP A 214 34.33 29.76 27.46
CA ASP A 214 33.76 28.55 26.91
C ASP A 214 32.64 28.84 25.92
N GLU A 215 32.35 27.84 25.05
CA GLU A 215 31.29 27.94 24.05
C GLU A 215 31.47 28.99 22.97
N GLY A 216 32.66 29.52 22.79
CA GLY A 216 33.01 30.42 21.71
C GLY A 216 33.04 29.71 20.35
N GLY A 217 32.75 30.46 19.28
CA GLY A 217 32.91 29.93 17.92
C GLY A 217 34.38 29.83 17.49
N LEU A 218 34.66 29.04 16.46
CA LEU A 218 35.99 28.86 15.90
C LEU A 218 36.66 30.20 15.56
N ASP A 219 35.91 31.15 15.00
CA ASP A 219 36.42 32.44 14.60
C ASP A 219 36.69 33.37 15.81
N PHE A 220 35.91 33.24 16.89
CA PHE A 220 36.21 33.89 18.16
C PHE A 220 37.58 33.45 18.69
N TYR A 221 37.87 32.15 18.79
CA TYR A 221 39.16 31.64 19.27
C TYR A 221 40.32 32.03 18.34
N ARG A 222 40.12 32.08 17.04
CA ARG A 222 41.11 32.57 16.07
C ARG A 222 41.42 34.03 16.30
N LEU A 223 40.38 34.88 16.45
CA LEU A 223 40.54 36.32 16.71
C LEU A 223 41.30 36.54 18.01
N VAL A 224 40.89 35.93 19.11
CA VAL A 224 41.55 36.02 20.41
C VAL A 224 43.01 35.59 20.31
N THR A 225 43.33 34.55 19.55
CA THR A 225 44.71 34.09 19.35
C THR A 225 45.52 35.11 18.54
N VAL A 226 44.97 35.73 17.54
CA VAL A 226 45.62 36.80 16.77
C VAL A 226 45.89 38.00 17.67
N MET A 227 44.92 38.46 18.45
CA MET A 227 45.06 39.55 19.39
C MET A 227 46.14 39.28 20.46
N HIS A 228 46.23 38.07 20.98
CA HIS A 228 47.28 37.65 21.90
C HIS A 228 48.67 37.74 21.27
N ARG A 229 48.84 37.26 20.05
CA ARG A 229 50.11 37.33 19.30
C ARG A 229 50.54 38.78 19.00
N MET A 230 49.56 39.70 18.89
CA MET A 230 49.84 41.15 18.76
C MET A 230 50.18 41.84 20.11
N GLY A 231 50.19 41.12 21.22
CA GLY A 231 50.50 41.65 22.53
C GLY A 231 49.37 42.48 23.16
N LEU A 232 48.15 42.37 22.70
CA LEU A 232 47.02 43.21 23.16
C LEU A 232 46.50 42.86 24.57
N PHE A 233 46.90 41.70 25.10
CA PHE A 233 46.54 41.24 26.46
C PHE A 233 47.71 41.34 27.44
N ALA A 234 48.74 42.10 27.12
CA ALA A 234 49.82 42.36 28.11
C ALA A 234 49.26 43.24 29.22
N PRO A 235 49.59 42.96 30.49
CA PRO A 235 49.21 43.88 31.59
C PRO A 235 49.77 45.28 31.33
N PRO A 236 49.03 46.33 31.72
CA PRO A 236 49.57 47.69 31.62
C PRO A 236 50.86 47.74 32.43
N ALA A 237 51.89 48.34 31.84
CA ALA A 237 53.21 48.50 32.41
C ALA A 237 53.20 49.35 33.68
#